data_afd3e730814bd3128131b7d2a1ba3ba3
#
_entry.id   afd3e730814bd3128131b7d2a1ba3ba3
#
_cell.length_a   1.000
_cell.length_b   1.000
_cell.length_c   1.000
_cell.angle_alpha   90.00
_cell.angle_beta   90.00
_cell.angle_gamma   90.00
#
_symmetry.space_group_name_H-M   'P 1'
#
loop_
_entity.id
_entity.type
_entity.pdbx_description
1 polymer ?
#
loop_
_entity_poly.entity_id
_entity_poly.type
_entity_poly.pdbx_seq_one_letter_code
_entity_poly.pdbx_strand_id
1 'polypeptide(L)'
;MLGKRKGKQRREYVPDYVLYDLETTGISSLYDEVIEISAVKVRNGKIVDEFSELVNPGRPIPYAASSVNNISDKMVENARSFEKVLPEFLAFAGDDVLAGHNIAGFDMKFLYRDCEKYFGQTLTNDYIDTLAIAKLCFPEWKHRKLSDLAEHYGI
;
A
#
# COMPACT_ATOMS: atom_id res chain seq x y z
N MET A 1 -2.92 12.77 -3.22
CA MET A 1 -3.52 13.71 -4.19
C MET A 1 -3.25 13.26 -5.63
N LEU A 2 -4.04 13.69 -6.55
CA LEU A 2 -3.89 13.38 -7.98
C LEU A 2 -3.29 14.56 -8.75
N GLY A 3 -2.48 14.27 -9.76
CA GLY A 3 -1.84 15.29 -10.61
C GLY A 3 -1.14 14.71 -11.84
N LYS A 4 -0.22 15.48 -12.40
CA LYS A 4 0.49 15.12 -13.63
C LYS A 4 1.83 14.43 -13.40
N ARG A 5 2.40 14.51 -12.20
CA ARG A 5 3.72 13.98 -11.88
C ARG A 5 3.67 13.13 -10.61
N LYS A 6 4.29 11.98 -10.68
CA LYS A 6 4.49 11.11 -9.51
C LYS A 6 5.31 11.83 -8.44
N GLY A 7 4.99 11.54 -7.18
CA GLY A 7 5.81 11.93 -6.04
C GLY A 7 7.18 11.25 -6.05
N LYS A 8 8.05 11.70 -5.15
CA LYS A 8 9.43 11.22 -5.02
C LYS A 8 9.56 10.24 -3.88
N GLN A 9 10.45 9.26 -4.03
CA GLN A 9 10.87 8.44 -2.91
C GLN A 9 11.78 9.25 -1.98
N ARG A 10 11.40 9.29 -0.70
CA ARG A 10 12.14 9.98 0.36
C ARG A 10 12.85 8.97 1.25
N ARG A 11 13.90 9.38 1.92
CA ARG A 11 14.72 8.55 2.81
C ARG A 11 15.03 9.23 4.15
N GLU A 12 14.57 10.46 4.32
CA GLU A 12 14.69 11.22 5.56
C GLU A 12 13.53 10.94 6.52
N TYR A 13 13.73 11.26 7.78
CA TYR A 13 12.67 11.18 8.79
C TYR A 13 11.50 12.11 8.46
N VAL A 14 10.29 11.58 8.55
CA VAL A 14 9.05 12.31 8.36
C VAL A 14 8.15 12.03 9.57
N PRO A 15 7.73 13.05 10.35
CA PRO A 15 6.92 12.84 11.54
C PRO A 15 5.46 12.51 11.25
N ASP A 16 4.96 12.96 10.09
CA ASP A 16 3.56 12.83 9.69
C ASP A 16 3.48 12.06 8.38
N TYR A 17 2.77 10.93 8.38
CA TYR A 17 2.64 10.07 7.21
C TYR A 17 1.40 9.18 7.30
N VAL A 18 1.06 8.59 6.19
CA VAL A 18 0.07 7.49 6.09
C VAL A 18 0.82 6.20 5.76
N LEU A 19 0.83 5.27 6.71
CA LEU A 19 1.34 3.93 6.50
C LEU A 19 0.22 3.10 5.89
N TYR A 20 0.50 2.40 4.78
CA TYR A 20 -0.51 1.59 4.11
C TYR A 20 0.05 0.28 3.56
N ASP A 21 -0.85 -0.64 3.29
CA ASP A 21 -0.58 -1.95 2.72
C ASP A 21 -1.75 -2.38 1.84
N LEU A 22 -1.46 -3.11 0.77
CA LEU A 22 -2.44 -3.68 -0.15
C LEU A 22 -2.40 -5.19 -0.11
N GLU A 23 -3.56 -5.82 -0.15
CA GLU A 23 -3.70 -7.22 -0.53
C GLU A 23 -4.26 -7.31 -1.95
N THR A 24 -3.78 -8.26 -2.72
CA THR A 24 -4.06 -8.37 -4.16
C THR A 24 -4.34 -9.81 -4.57
N THR A 25 -4.91 -9.98 -5.76
CA THR A 25 -5.14 -11.31 -6.35
C THR A 25 -3.85 -12.00 -6.83
N GLY A 26 -2.74 -11.27 -6.86
CA GLY A 26 -1.43 -11.78 -7.29
C GLY A 26 -0.38 -10.69 -7.35
N ILE A 27 0.78 -11.01 -7.89
CA ILE A 27 1.97 -10.14 -7.84
C ILE A 27 2.11 -9.18 -9.02
N SER A 28 1.29 -9.32 -10.06
CA SER A 28 1.40 -8.51 -11.27
C SER A 28 0.52 -7.27 -11.20
N SER A 29 1.13 -6.09 -11.13
CA SER A 29 0.40 -4.82 -11.22
C SER A 29 -0.26 -4.59 -12.60
N LEU A 30 0.06 -5.39 -13.61
CA LEU A 30 -0.60 -5.33 -14.93
C LEU A 30 -1.88 -6.15 -14.98
N TYR A 31 -1.93 -7.29 -14.28
CA TYR A 31 -2.99 -8.28 -14.43
C TYR A 31 -3.78 -8.56 -13.16
N ASP A 32 -3.22 -8.24 -12.00
CA ASP A 32 -3.86 -8.51 -10.72
C ASP A 32 -4.59 -7.30 -10.17
N GLU A 33 -5.52 -7.54 -9.26
CA GLU A 33 -6.41 -6.53 -8.69
C GLU A 33 -6.26 -6.43 -7.18
N VAL A 34 -6.51 -5.24 -6.64
CA VAL A 34 -6.56 -4.99 -5.19
C VAL A 34 -7.81 -5.65 -4.61
N ILE A 35 -7.65 -6.33 -3.48
CA ILE A 35 -8.75 -6.97 -2.73
C ILE A 35 -8.87 -6.44 -1.29
N GLU A 36 -7.87 -5.75 -0.78
CA GLU A 36 -7.92 -5.02 0.49
C GLU A 36 -6.95 -3.85 0.45
N ILE A 37 -7.33 -2.76 1.07
CA ILE A 37 -6.44 -1.64 1.38
C ILE A 37 -6.61 -1.27 2.84
N SER A 38 -5.49 -1.25 3.57
CA SER A 38 -5.44 -0.88 4.98
C SER A 38 -4.43 0.22 5.19
N ALA A 39 -4.76 1.20 6.03
CA ALA A 39 -3.87 2.31 6.31
C ALA A 39 -4.06 2.86 7.73
N VAL A 40 -3.01 3.44 8.28
CA VAL A 40 -3.05 4.24 9.50
C VAL A 40 -2.43 5.60 9.25
N LYS A 41 -3.04 6.62 9.81
CA LYS A 41 -2.51 7.99 9.79
C LYS A 41 -1.70 8.24 11.06
N VAL A 42 -0.47 8.65 10.87
CA VAL A 42 0.47 8.91 11.98
C VAL A 42 0.80 10.40 12.03
N ARG A 43 0.80 10.94 13.25
CA ARG A 43 1.21 12.30 13.56
C ARG A 43 2.15 12.27 14.77
N ASN A 44 3.40 12.69 14.57
CA ASN A 44 4.44 12.68 15.61
C ASN A 44 4.54 11.33 16.36
N GLY A 45 4.56 10.22 15.60
CA GLY A 45 4.70 8.87 16.13
C GLY A 45 3.44 8.28 16.78
N LYS A 46 2.28 8.95 16.67
CA LYS A 46 1.00 8.46 17.20
C LYS A 46 0.03 8.18 16.08
N ILE A 47 -0.65 7.04 16.14
CA ILE A 47 -1.77 6.74 15.24
C ILE A 47 -2.95 7.62 15.67
N VAL A 48 -3.45 8.42 14.72
CA VAL A 48 -4.57 9.35 14.94
C VAL A 48 -5.82 8.98 14.16
N ASP A 49 -5.70 8.14 13.13
CA ASP A 49 -6.84 7.69 12.31
C ASP A 49 -6.49 6.37 11.61
N GLU A 50 -7.52 5.62 11.21
CA GLU A 50 -7.39 4.34 10.53
C GLU A 50 -8.34 4.24 9.33
N PHE A 51 -7.91 3.53 8.30
CA PHE A 51 -8.69 3.23 7.11
C PHE A 51 -8.51 1.75 6.76
N SER A 52 -9.60 1.02 6.55
CA SER A 52 -9.52 -0.38 6.12
C SER A 52 -10.77 -0.73 5.31
N GLU A 53 -10.57 -1.22 4.09
CA GLU A 53 -11.66 -1.60 3.19
C GLU A 53 -11.30 -2.86 2.41
N LEU A 54 -12.20 -3.84 2.42
CA LEU A 54 -12.19 -4.93 1.45
C LEU A 54 -12.67 -4.41 0.09
N VAL A 55 -12.15 -5.00 -0.97
CA VAL A 55 -12.44 -4.60 -2.35
C VAL A 55 -12.86 -5.82 -3.15
N ASN A 56 -13.95 -5.71 -3.91
CA ASN A 56 -14.35 -6.73 -4.86
C ASN A 56 -13.51 -6.59 -6.14
N PRO A 57 -12.67 -7.58 -6.48
CA PRO A 57 -11.82 -7.51 -7.65
C PRO A 57 -12.56 -7.71 -8.98
N GLY A 58 -13.86 -8.08 -8.94
CA GLY A 58 -14.65 -8.39 -10.12
C GLY A 58 -14.30 -9.70 -10.80
N ARG A 59 -13.53 -10.55 -10.14
CA ARG A 59 -13.10 -11.88 -10.61
C ARG A 59 -12.73 -12.78 -9.44
N PRO A 60 -12.64 -14.12 -9.64
CA PRO A 60 -12.23 -15.03 -8.57
C PRO A 60 -10.82 -14.72 -8.06
N ILE A 61 -10.62 -14.88 -6.75
CA ILE A 61 -9.31 -14.77 -6.11
C ILE A 61 -8.59 -16.11 -6.26
N PRO A 62 -7.40 -16.15 -6.88
CA PRO A 62 -6.62 -17.38 -7.00
C PRO A 62 -6.26 -17.97 -5.64
N TYR A 63 -6.25 -19.30 -5.53
CA TYR A 63 -5.85 -19.98 -4.29
C TYR A 63 -4.46 -19.55 -3.81
N ALA A 64 -3.52 -19.33 -4.72
CA ALA A 64 -2.19 -18.86 -4.38
C ALA A 64 -2.19 -17.52 -3.62
N ALA A 65 -3.15 -16.63 -3.91
CA ALA A 65 -3.32 -15.38 -3.18
C ALA A 65 -4.05 -15.61 -1.86
N SER A 66 -5.20 -16.29 -1.88
CA SER A 66 -6.02 -16.51 -0.67
C SER A 66 -5.29 -17.33 0.41
N SER A 67 -4.40 -18.24 0.01
CA SER A 67 -3.57 -19.00 0.97
C SER A 67 -2.53 -18.16 1.72
N VAL A 68 -2.19 -16.98 1.18
CA VAL A 68 -1.24 -16.04 1.80
C VAL A 68 -1.97 -14.97 2.60
N ASN A 69 -2.98 -14.34 2.01
CA ASN A 69 -3.66 -13.20 2.62
C ASN A 69 -4.96 -13.55 3.37
N ASN A 70 -5.41 -14.81 3.28
CA ASN A 70 -6.63 -15.33 3.93
C ASN A 70 -7.93 -14.61 3.49
N ILE A 71 -7.94 -13.96 2.34
CA ILE A 71 -9.13 -13.32 1.79
C ILE A 71 -9.78 -14.26 0.78
N SER A 72 -11.06 -14.58 1.01
CA SER A 72 -11.85 -15.45 0.15
C SER A 72 -12.81 -14.66 -0.74
N ASP A 73 -13.28 -15.29 -1.83
CA ASP A 73 -14.31 -14.71 -2.70
C ASP A 73 -15.55 -14.28 -1.92
N LYS A 74 -15.96 -15.08 -0.93
CA LYS A 74 -17.11 -14.76 -0.09
C LYS A 74 -16.94 -13.49 0.73
N MET A 75 -15.72 -13.22 1.21
CA MET A 75 -15.45 -12.02 2.00
C MET A 75 -15.58 -10.74 1.20
N VAL A 76 -15.36 -10.80 -0.12
CA VAL A 76 -15.37 -9.62 -1.00
C VAL A 76 -16.62 -9.54 -1.91
N GLU A 77 -17.50 -10.54 -1.89
CA GLU A 77 -18.66 -10.61 -2.80
C GLU A 77 -19.58 -9.38 -2.74
N ASN A 78 -19.74 -8.78 -1.55
CA ASN A 78 -20.56 -7.58 -1.33
C ASN A 78 -19.70 -6.32 -1.12
N ALA A 79 -18.38 -6.40 -1.31
CA ALA A 79 -17.50 -5.26 -1.22
C ALA A 79 -17.62 -4.36 -2.47
N ARG A 80 -17.28 -3.09 -2.30
CA ARG A 80 -17.25 -2.13 -3.41
C ARG A 80 -16.05 -2.37 -4.32
N SER A 81 -16.12 -1.92 -5.57
CA SER A 81 -14.98 -1.94 -6.49
C SER A 81 -13.89 -0.96 -6.05
N PHE A 82 -12.65 -1.18 -6.51
CA PHE A 82 -11.55 -0.27 -6.17
C PHE A 82 -11.72 1.13 -6.76
N GLU A 83 -12.42 1.25 -7.88
CA GLU A 83 -12.80 2.56 -8.44
C GLU A 83 -13.60 3.41 -7.44
N LYS A 84 -14.41 2.78 -6.56
CA LYS A 84 -15.18 3.46 -5.53
C LYS A 84 -14.42 3.65 -4.22
N VAL A 85 -13.55 2.71 -3.85
CA VAL A 85 -12.78 2.74 -2.60
C VAL A 85 -11.56 3.65 -2.71
N LEU A 86 -10.89 3.67 -3.86
CA LEU A 86 -9.67 4.45 -4.04
C LEU A 86 -9.84 5.95 -3.77
N PRO A 87 -10.91 6.64 -4.22
CA PRO A 87 -11.13 8.04 -3.87
C PRO A 87 -11.22 8.30 -2.36
N GLU A 88 -11.78 7.38 -1.59
CA GLU A 88 -11.87 7.51 -0.13
C GLU A 88 -10.49 7.37 0.51
N PHE A 89 -9.67 6.42 0.04
CA PHE A 89 -8.29 6.31 0.46
C PHE A 89 -7.48 7.57 0.11
N LEU A 90 -7.63 8.10 -1.08
CA LEU A 90 -6.97 9.34 -1.49
C LEU A 90 -7.38 10.54 -0.63
N ALA A 91 -8.64 10.64 -0.26
CA ALA A 91 -9.13 11.65 0.68
C ALA A 91 -8.56 11.45 2.09
N PHE A 92 -8.47 10.19 2.55
CA PHE A 92 -7.82 9.85 3.82
C PHE A 92 -6.34 10.22 3.82
N ALA A 93 -5.61 9.90 2.77
CA ALA A 93 -4.18 10.19 2.66
C ALA A 93 -3.89 11.69 2.47
N GLY A 94 -4.74 12.40 1.75
CA GLY A 94 -4.50 13.81 1.43
C GLY A 94 -3.16 14.01 0.72
N ASP A 95 -2.36 14.95 1.20
CA ASP A 95 -1.00 15.24 0.71
C ASP A 95 0.11 14.62 1.57
N ASP A 96 -0.25 13.75 2.50
CA ASP A 96 0.73 13.11 3.38
C ASP A 96 1.73 12.25 2.59
N VAL A 97 2.92 12.10 3.15
CA VAL A 97 3.88 11.11 2.68
C VAL A 97 3.29 9.72 2.91
N LEU A 98 3.31 8.87 1.88
CA LEU A 98 2.91 7.48 1.99
C LEU A 98 4.08 6.63 2.45
N ALA A 99 3.85 5.71 3.37
CA ALA A 99 4.88 4.81 3.87
C ALA A 99 4.42 3.36 3.80
N GLY A 100 5.36 2.44 3.67
CA GLY A 100 5.11 1.01 3.69
C GLY A 100 6.35 0.20 3.35
N HIS A 101 6.23 -1.12 3.46
CA HIS A 101 7.33 -2.04 3.21
C HIS A 101 7.29 -2.60 1.80
N ASN A 102 8.33 -2.36 1.01
CA ASN A 102 8.42 -2.74 -0.41
C ASN A 102 7.34 -2.08 -1.30
N ILE A 103 6.82 -0.94 -0.90
CA ILE A 103 5.75 -0.27 -1.65
C ILE A 103 6.23 0.26 -3.01
N ALA A 104 7.48 0.67 -3.12
CA ALA A 104 8.08 1.10 -4.40
C ALA A 104 8.09 -0.04 -5.44
N GLY A 105 8.35 -1.26 -4.98
CA GLY A 105 8.37 -2.45 -5.82
C GLY A 105 7.00 -3.05 -6.12
N PHE A 106 6.01 -2.79 -5.29
CA PHE A 106 4.71 -3.46 -5.34
C PHE A 106 3.52 -2.50 -5.24
N ASP A 107 3.14 -2.07 -4.04
CA ASP A 107 1.88 -1.36 -3.77
C ASP A 107 1.71 -0.08 -4.58
N MET A 108 2.76 0.75 -4.69
CA MET A 108 2.72 1.99 -5.46
C MET A 108 2.41 1.76 -6.93
N LYS A 109 2.81 0.61 -7.49
CA LYS A 109 2.52 0.27 -8.90
C LYS A 109 1.03 0.06 -9.15
N PHE A 110 0.34 -0.59 -8.21
CA PHE A 110 -1.12 -0.73 -8.26
C PHE A 110 -1.82 0.62 -8.13
N LEU A 111 -1.40 1.46 -7.17
CA LEU A 111 -1.99 2.78 -7.00
C LEU A 111 -1.79 3.67 -8.23
N TYR A 112 -0.59 3.70 -8.82
CA TYR A 112 -0.33 4.46 -10.04
C TYR A 112 -1.19 3.99 -11.21
N ARG A 113 -1.26 2.67 -11.43
CA ARG A 113 -2.09 2.08 -12.49
C ARG A 113 -3.56 2.48 -12.33
N ASP A 114 -4.09 2.31 -11.13
CA ASP A 114 -5.51 2.51 -10.88
C ASP A 114 -5.90 4.00 -10.83
N CYS A 115 -5.04 4.87 -10.34
CA CYS A 115 -5.23 6.31 -10.46
C CYS A 115 -5.28 6.75 -11.94
N GLU A 116 -4.36 6.25 -12.76
CA GLU A 116 -4.36 6.54 -14.20
C GLU A 116 -5.60 5.98 -14.90
N LYS A 117 -5.93 4.71 -14.60
CA LYS A 117 -7.08 4.01 -15.19
C LYS A 117 -8.41 4.68 -14.89
N TYR A 118 -8.64 5.07 -13.63
CA TYR A 118 -9.93 5.58 -13.20
C TYR A 118 -10.07 7.10 -13.29
N PHE A 119 -8.97 7.84 -13.19
CA PHE A 119 -9.00 9.30 -13.06
C PHE A 119 -8.16 10.04 -14.12
N GLY A 120 -7.38 9.32 -14.94
CA GLY A 120 -6.49 9.92 -15.95
C GLY A 120 -5.36 10.76 -15.34
N GLN A 121 -5.06 10.58 -14.07
CA GLN A 121 -4.04 11.30 -13.32
C GLN A 121 -3.21 10.34 -12.49
N THR A 122 -2.01 10.76 -12.07
CA THR A 122 -1.16 9.95 -11.21
C THR A 122 -1.17 10.45 -9.77
N LEU A 123 -0.74 9.60 -8.84
CA LEU A 123 -0.58 9.92 -7.43
C LEU A 123 0.67 10.79 -7.25
N THR A 124 0.50 11.96 -6.60
CA THR A 124 1.57 12.96 -6.43
C THR A 124 2.27 12.88 -5.07
N ASN A 125 1.75 12.10 -4.13
CA ASN A 125 2.31 11.94 -2.80
C ASN A 125 3.76 11.44 -2.88
N ASP A 126 4.65 12.07 -2.15
CA ASP A 126 5.96 11.48 -1.87
C ASP A 126 5.78 10.21 -1.04
N TYR A 127 6.75 9.32 -1.08
CA TYR A 127 6.64 8.06 -0.35
C TYR A 127 7.97 7.62 0.27
N ILE A 128 7.87 6.82 1.33
CA ILE A 128 8.98 6.17 2.02
C ILE A 128 8.78 4.66 1.93
N ASP A 129 9.77 3.95 1.39
CA ASP A 129 9.80 2.50 1.36
C ASP A 129 10.76 1.98 2.43
N THR A 130 10.22 1.35 3.46
CA THR A 130 11.00 0.84 4.58
C THR A 130 11.95 -0.30 4.19
N LEU A 131 11.66 -1.04 3.11
CA LEU A 131 12.61 -2.01 2.57
C LEU A 131 13.84 -1.31 1.98
N ALA A 132 13.63 -0.20 1.26
CA ALA A 132 14.74 0.58 0.71
C ALA A 132 15.63 1.17 1.81
N ILE A 133 15.01 1.65 2.90
CA ILE A 133 15.75 2.13 4.08
C ILE A 133 16.50 0.97 4.76
N ALA A 134 15.85 -0.17 4.96
CA ALA A 134 16.48 -1.34 5.56
C ALA A 134 17.71 -1.83 4.78
N LYS A 135 17.67 -1.74 3.45
CA LYS A 135 18.83 -2.07 2.60
C LYS A 135 20.03 -1.15 2.84
N LEU A 136 19.79 0.11 3.19
CA LEU A 136 20.84 1.06 3.53
C LEU A 136 21.37 0.86 4.94
N CYS A 137 20.47 0.59 5.90
CA CYS A 137 20.83 0.43 7.32
C CYS A 137 21.50 -0.93 7.60
N PHE A 138 21.09 -1.97 6.90
CA PHE A 138 21.51 -3.35 7.13
C PHE A 138 22.00 -4.00 5.82
N PRO A 139 23.06 -3.48 5.19
CA PRO A 139 23.52 -3.99 3.90
C PRO A 139 23.98 -5.45 3.97
N GLU A 140 24.48 -5.91 5.13
CA GLU A 140 24.96 -7.26 5.39
C GLU A 140 23.84 -8.29 5.60
N TRP A 141 22.60 -7.87 5.84
CA TRP A 141 21.51 -8.81 6.06
C TRP A 141 21.13 -9.53 4.77
N LYS A 142 20.94 -10.84 4.86
CA LYS A 142 20.49 -11.67 3.74
C LYS A 142 19.02 -11.40 3.38
N HIS A 143 18.17 -11.21 4.40
CA HIS A 143 16.76 -10.94 4.29
C HIS A 143 16.38 -9.69 5.06
N ARG A 144 15.41 -8.94 4.57
CA ARG A 144 14.93 -7.69 5.18
C ARG A 144 13.41 -7.64 5.09
N LYS A 145 12.76 -8.76 5.43
CA LYS A 145 11.31 -8.82 5.54
C LYS A 145 10.86 -7.96 6.72
N LEU A 146 9.58 -7.57 6.73
CA LEU A 146 9.03 -6.80 7.84
C LEU A 146 9.18 -7.56 9.17
N SER A 147 9.02 -8.90 9.16
CA SER A 147 9.28 -9.77 10.32
C SER A 147 10.72 -9.72 10.83
N ASP A 148 11.71 -9.63 9.92
CA ASP A 148 13.12 -9.55 10.32
C ASP A 148 13.40 -8.21 11.03
N LEU A 149 12.79 -7.13 10.54
CA LEU A 149 12.89 -5.81 11.18
C LEU A 149 12.17 -5.79 12.53
N ALA A 150 10.97 -6.36 12.62
CA ALA A 150 10.21 -6.44 13.87
C ALA A 150 11.01 -7.21 14.93
N GLU A 151 11.59 -8.36 14.60
CA GLU A 151 12.45 -9.14 15.50
C GLU A 151 13.67 -8.32 15.96
N HIS A 152 14.34 -7.64 15.03
CA HIS A 152 15.53 -6.81 15.37
C HIS A 152 15.19 -5.68 16.35
N TYR A 153 14.04 -5.04 16.19
CA TYR A 153 13.61 -3.94 17.08
C TYR A 153 12.80 -4.39 18.31
N GLY A 154 12.56 -5.69 18.45
CA GLY A 154 11.83 -6.23 19.59
C GLY A 154 10.34 -5.89 19.59
N ILE A 155 9.73 -5.83 18.42
CA ILE A 155 8.31 -5.50 18.23
C ILE A 155 7.50 -6.78 17.99
#